data_0f24985bf9341118e59d13c2ff3eb800
#
_entry.id   0f24985bf9341118e59d13c2ff3eb800
#
_cell.length_a   1.000
_cell.length_b   1.000
_cell.length_c   1.000
_cell.angle_alpha   90.00
_cell.angle_beta   90.00
_cell.angle_gamma   90.00
#
_symmetry.space_group_name_H-M   'P 1'
#
loop_
_entity.id
_entity.type
_entity.pdbx_description
1 polymer ?
#
loop_
_entity_poly.entity_id
_entity_poly.type
_entity_poly.pdbx_seq_one_letter_code
_entity_poly.pdbx_strand_id
1 'polypeptide(L)'
;MGPAGSGQLTKMVNQICIAGLVEGLSEGLSFARAAGLDPLAVVDVISKGAAQSWQMDNRYKTMLEGQFEHGFAVEWMRKDLAICFAEAKRNGALLPVTNLDDEFYAEVEKMGGRRWDTSGLFARLEAKRGAL
;
A
#
# COMPACT_ATOMS: atom_id res chain seq x y z
N MET A 1 17.52 3.63 20.05
CA MET A 1 16.39 4.52 19.91
C MET A 1 15.44 4.38 21.11
N GLY A 2 15.62 5.15 22.15
CA GLY A 2 14.75 5.24 23.28
C GLY A 2 14.55 3.95 24.10
N PRO A 3 13.46 3.85 24.87
CA PRO A 3 13.17 2.72 25.76
C PRO A 3 13.03 1.39 25.06
N ALA A 4 13.05 0.30 25.83
CA ALA A 4 12.78 -1.04 25.32
C ALA A 4 11.44 -1.07 24.58
N GLY A 5 11.39 -1.73 23.43
CA GLY A 5 10.20 -1.80 22.58
C GLY A 5 10.06 -0.68 21.57
N SER A 6 10.87 0.39 21.65
CA SER A 6 10.81 1.51 20.68
C SER A 6 11.08 1.07 19.25
N GLY A 7 11.96 0.09 19.06
CA GLY A 7 12.24 -0.45 17.74
C GLY A 7 11.02 -1.12 17.11
N GLN A 8 10.28 -1.88 17.89
CA GLN A 8 9.06 -2.55 17.42
C GLN A 8 7.96 -1.52 17.11
N LEU A 9 7.82 -0.51 17.96
CA LEU A 9 6.86 0.57 17.73
C LEU A 9 7.22 1.35 16.46
N THR A 10 8.50 1.60 16.26
CA THR A 10 8.98 2.28 15.04
C THR A 10 8.65 1.46 13.80
N LYS A 11 8.79 0.14 13.85
CA LYS A 11 8.41 -0.72 12.74
C LYS A 11 6.91 -0.61 12.46
N MET A 12 6.08 -0.55 13.49
CA MET A 12 4.64 -0.36 13.33
C MET A 12 4.33 0.95 12.62
N VAL A 13 4.98 2.05 12.99
CA VAL A 13 4.83 3.33 12.31
C VAL A 13 5.18 3.20 10.83
N ASN A 14 6.29 2.52 10.54
CA ASN A 14 6.72 2.29 9.16
C ASN A 14 5.65 1.55 8.35
N GLN A 15 5.08 0.48 8.90
CA GLN A 15 4.07 -0.32 8.19
C GLN A 15 2.77 0.45 8.00
N ILE A 16 2.35 1.23 8.98
CA ILE A 16 1.19 2.12 8.85
C ILE A 16 1.40 3.10 7.68
N CYS A 17 2.56 3.72 7.61
CA CYS A 17 2.88 4.66 6.54
C CYS A 17 2.90 3.97 5.17
N ILE A 18 3.52 2.79 5.07
CA ILE A 18 3.60 2.06 3.79
C ILE A 18 2.20 1.72 3.28
N ALA A 19 1.32 1.21 4.14
CA ALA A 19 -0.03 0.85 3.72
C ALA A 19 -0.76 2.04 3.10
N GLY A 20 -0.71 3.20 3.75
CA GLY A 20 -1.35 4.41 3.24
C GLY A 20 -0.71 4.92 1.96
N LEU A 21 0.63 4.91 1.90
CA LEU A 21 1.36 5.35 0.71
C LEU A 21 1.03 4.49 -0.50
N VAL A 22 0.97 3.18 -0.33
CA VAL A 22 0.70 2.25 -1.44
C VAL A 22 -0.75 2.41 -1.93
N GLU A 23 -1.70 2.57 -1.03
CA GLU A 23 -3.09 2.78 -1.45
C GLU A 23 -3.24 4.13 -2.17
N GLY A 24 -2.64 5.20 -1.64
CA GLY A 24 -2.64 6.50 -2.29
C GLY A 24 -2.05 6.44 -3.69
N LEU A 25 -0.90 5.79 -3.83
CA LEU A 25 -0.26 5.59 -5.13
C LEU A 25 -1.15 4.78 -6.07
N SER A 26 -1.76 3.70 -5.57
CA SER A 26 -2.66 2.86 -6.36
C SER A 26 -3.83 3.66 -6.91
N GLU A 27 -4.46 4.47 -6.07
CA GLU A 27 -5.58 5.31 -6.49
C GLU A 27 -5.14 6.37 -7.50
N GLY A 28 -3.98 6.98 -7.28
CA GLY A 28 -3.43 7.96 -8.22
C GLY A 28 -3.17 7.38 -9.61
N LEU A 29 -2.54 6.21 -9.67
CA LEU A 29 -2.27 5.53 -10.95
C LEU A 29 -3.56 5.08 -11.63
N SER A 30 -4.51 4.56 -10.87
CA SER A 30 -5.81 4.15 -11.39
C SER A 30 -6.58 5.35 -11.93
N PHE A 31 -6.55 6.48 -11.21
CA PHE A 31 -7.16 7.73 -11.67
C PHE A 31 -6.52 8.21 -12.97
N ALA A 32 -5.19 8.15 -13.07
CA ALA A 32 -4.49 8.57 -14.29
C ALA A 32 -4.95 7.76 -15.50
N ARG A 33 -5.06 6.43 -15.35
CA ARG A 33 -5.59 5.58 -16.42
C ARG A 33 -7.03 5.94 -16.78
N ALA A 34 -7.87 6.11 -15.79
CA ALA A 34 -9.29 6.44 -16.01
C ALA A 34 -9.44 7.79 -16.70
N ALA A 35 -8.55 8.74 -16.43
CA ALA A 35 -8.57 10.07 -17.02
C ALA A 35 -7.93 10.13 -18.40
N GLY A 36 -7.40 9.00 -18.90
CA GLY A 36 -6.75 8.95 -20.22
C GLY A 36 -5.34 9.52 -20.24
N LEU A 37 -4.72 9.69 -19.07
CA LEU A 37 -3.32 10.12 -19.00
C LEU A 37 -2.39 8.91 -19.13
N ASP A 38 -1.16 9.16 -19.59
CA ASP A 38 -0.11 8.15 -19.56
C ASP A 38 0.47 8.08 -18.14
N PRO A 39 0.22 6.99 -17.40
CA PRO A 39 0.70 6.91 -16.00
C PRO A 39 2.21 6.99 -15.86
N LEU A 40 2.97 6.50 -16.85
CA LEU A 40 4.43 6.58 -16.83
C LEU A 40 4.89 8.03 -16.89
N ALA A 41 4.27 8.83 -17.76
CA ALA A 41 4.58 10.26 -17.87
C ALA A 41 4.19 11.01 -16.61
N VAL A 42 3.05 10.65 -16.01
CA VAL A 42 2.60 11.26 -14.75
C VAL A 42 3.63 11.01 -13.65
N VAL A 43 4.07 9.76 -13.48
CA VAL A 43 5.06 9.42 -12.45
C VAL A 43 6.39 10.15 -12.69
N ASP A 44 6.82 10.27 -13.95
CA ASP A 44 8.04 11.00 -14.26
C ASP A 44 8.00 12.43 -13.73
N VAL A 45 6.85 13.08 -13.81
CA VAL A 45 6.68 14.45 -13.31
C VAL A 45 6.58 14.48 -11.78
N ILE A 46 5.66 13.70 -11.19
CA ILE A 46 5.36 13.82 -9.75
C ILE A 46 6.40 13.19 -8.85
N SER A 47 7.21 12.27 -9.35
CA SER A 47 8.27 11.65 -8.54
C SER A 47 9.37 12.64 -8.15
N LYS A 48 9.38 13.81 -8.76
CA LYS A 48 10.35 14.88 -8.47
C LYS A 48 9.82 15.91 -7.48
N GLY A 49 8.62 15.71 -6.97
CA GLY A 49 7.95 16.64 -6.08
C GLY A 49 7.45 16.03 -4.79
N ALA A 50 6.51 16.69 -4.15
CA ALA A 50 6.01 16.36 -2.81
C ALA A 50 5.31 15.00 -2.70
N ALA A 51 4.85 14.44 -3.81
CA ALA A 51 4.17 13.14 -3.79
C ALA A 51 5.12 11.95 -3.85
N GLN A 52 6.44 12.20 -4.02
CA GLN A 52 7.44 11.16 -4.15
C GLN A 52 7.50 10.27 -2.92
N SER A 53 7.73 8.98 -3.13
CA SER A 53 7.98 8.01 -2.08
C SER A 53 8.83 6.88 -2.65
N TRP A 54 9.42 6.10 -1.76
CA TRP A 54 10.13 4.88 -2.17
C TRP A 54 9.18 3.94 -2.94
N GLN A 55 7.94 3.84 -2.48
CA GLN A 55 6.95 2.98 -3.13
C GLN A 55 6.69 3.45 -4.57
N MET A 56 6.51 4.76 -4.77
CA MET A 56 6.33 5.31 -6.10
C MET A 56 7.53 4.96 -6.99
N ASP A 57 8.76 5.25 -6.53
CA ASP A 57 9.95 5.06 -7.34
C ASP A 57 10.23 3.59 -7.69
N ASN A 58 9.90 2.68 -6.79
CA ASN A 58 10.30 1.29 -6.90
C ASN A 58 9.17 0.32 -7.24
N ARG A 59 7.92 0.78 -7.29
CA ARG A 59 6.77 -0.10 -7.52
C ARG A 59 5.88 0.32 -8.68
N TYR A 60 5.98 1.56 -9.18
CA TYR A 60 5.04 2.05 -10.18
C TYR A 60 5.03 1.19 -11.45
N LYS A 61 6.19 0.74 -11.92
CA LYS A 61 6.27 -0.05 -13.15
C LYS A 61 5.60 -1.40 -13.01
N THR A 62 5.95 -2.14 -11.96
CA THR A 62 5.37 -3.48 -11.74
C THR A 62 3.87 -3.40 -11.49
N MET A 63 3.41 -2.34 -10.81
CA MET A 63 1.98 -2.10 -10.63
C MET A 63 1.29 -1.94 -11.98
N LEU A 64 1.81 -1.06 -12.84
CA LEU A 64 1.22 -0.80 -14.15
C LEU A 64 1.30 -2.02 -15.07
N GLU A 65 2.30 -2.87 -14.90
CA GLU A 65 2.47 -4.11 -15.68
C GLU A 65 1.65 -5.28 -15.11
N GLY A 66 1.00 -5.10 -13.98
CA GLY A 66 0.22 -6.17 -13.35
C GLY A 66 1.08 -7.27 -12.73
N GLN A 67 2.31 -6.95 -12.32
CA GLN A 67 3.24 -7.91 -11.75
C GLN A 67 3.38 -7.69 -10.26
N PHE A 68 2.90 -8.66 -9.47
CA PHE A 68 2.86 -8.54 -8.01
C PHE A 68 3.55 -9.69 -7.28
N GLU A 69 4.12 -10.67 -7.99
CA GLU A 69 4.73 -11.85 -7.40
C GLU A 69 6.18 -11.57 -7.00
N HIS A 70 6.37 -10.62 -6.10
CA HIS A 70 7.67 -10.23 -5.58
C HIS A 70 7.46 -9.43 -4.29
N GLY A 71 8.52 -8.95 -3.69
CA GLY A 71 8.50 -8.00 -2.60
C GLY A 71 7.92 -8.52 -1.29
N PHE A 72 7.16 -7.71 -0.60
CA PHE A 72 6.64 -8.00 0.73
C PHE A 72 5.18 -8.46 0.65
N ALA A 73 4.93 -9.71 1.04
CA ALA A 73 3.64 -10.36 0.84
C ALA A 73 2.50 -9.67 1.62
N VAL A 74 1.33 -9.57 0.97
CA VAL A 74 0.10 -9.02 1.55
C VAL A 74 -0.24 -9.70 2.88
N GLU A 75 -0.13 -11.03 2.98
CA GLU A 75 -0.45 -11.72 4.23
C GLU A 75 0.41 -11.26 5.40
N TRP A 76 1.67 -10.92 5.14
CA TRP A 76 2.59 -10.45 6.17
C TRP A 76 2.29 -8.99 6.55
N MET A 77 1.92 -8.17 5.57
CA MET A 77 1.47 -6.80 5.86
C MET A 77 0.22 -6.85 6.75
N ARG A 78 -0.74 -7.72 6.44
CA ARG A 78 -1.96 -7.85 7.27
C ARG A 78 -1.64 -8.29 8.69
N LYS A 79 -0.67 -9.20 8.83
CA LYS A 79 -0.20 -9.62 10.16
C LYS A 79 0.40 -8.43 10.91
N ASP A 80 1.24 -7.64 10.24
CA ASP A 80 1.83 -6.44 10.84
C ASP A 80 0.76 -5.42 11.24
N LEU A 81 -0.23 -5.19 10.38
CA LEU A 81 -1.32 -4.26 10.67
C LEU A 81 -2.17 -4.74 11.86
N ALA A 82 -2.39 -6.05 11.99
CA ALA A 82 -3.11 -6.59 13.14
C ALA A 82 -2.38 -6.27 14.45
N ILE A 83 -1.05 -6.33 14.44
CA ILE A 83 -0.24 -5.95 15.60
C ILE A 83 -0.40 -4.45 15.88
N CYS A 84 -0.43 -3.62 14.83
CA CYS A 84 -0.65 -2.18 14.97
C CYS A 84 -2.02 -1.88 15.61
N PHE A 85 -3.06 -2.59 15.18
CA PHE A 85 -4.40 -2.39 15.74
C PHE A 85 -4.48 -2.79 17.20
N ALA A 86 -3.82 -3.88 17.60
CA ALA A 86 -3.76 -4.30 18.99
C ALA A 86 -3.04 -3.25 19.85
N GLU A 87 -1.93 -2.72 19.37
CA GLU A 87 -1.19 -1.67 20.08
C GLU A 87 -1.99 -0.36 20.13
N ALA A 88 -2.72 -0.01 19.07
CA ALA A 88 -3.55 1.18 19.05
C ALA A 88 -4.67 1.13 20.10
N LYS A 89 -5.24 -0.06 20.34
CA LYS A 89 -6.22 -0.23 21.43
C LYS A 89 -5.61 0.09 22.78
N ARG A 90 -4.34 -0.29 22.99
CA ARG A 90 -3.62 -0.08 24.25
C ARG A 90 -3.24 1.38 24.43
N ASN A 91 -2.78 2.06 23.37
CA ASN A 91 -2.23 3.41 23.48
C ASN A 91 -3.20 4.52 23.11
N GLY A 92 -4.39 4.19 22.56
CA GLY A 92 -5.41 5.16 22.20
C GLY A 92 -5.23 5.79 20.82
N ALA A 93 -4.29 5.32 20.00
CA ALA A 93 -4.12 5.84 18.66
C ALA A 93 -5.33 5.52 17.77
N LEU A 94 -5.63 6.40 16.84
CA LEU A 94 -6.72 6.21 15.88
C LEU A 94 -6.11 5.93 14.51
N LEU A 95 -6.52 4.82 13.89
CA LEU A 95 -5.97 4.35 12.61
C LEU A 95 -7.07 4.12 11.57
N PRO A 96 -7.91 5.13 11.26
CA PRO A 96 -9.05 4.92 10.34
C PRO A 96 -8.60 4.57 8.92
N VAL A 97 -7.57 5.23 8.39
CA VAL A 97 -7.06 4.94 7.04
C VAL A 97 -6.39 3.57 7.01
N THR A 98 -5.59 3.24 8.02
CA THR A 98 -4.95 1.94 8.12
C THR A 98 -5.98 0.82 8.18
N ASN A 99 -7.09 1.04 8.88
CA ASN A 99 -8.17 0.07 8.94
C ASN A 99 -8.79 -0.17 7.56
N LEU A 100 -9.01 0.88 6.77
CA LEU A 100 -9.47 0.75 5.39
C LEU A 100 -8.45 0.00 4.55
N ASP A 101 -7.18 0.33 4.69
CA ASP A 101 -6.12 -0.36 3.95
C ASP A 101 -6.13 -1.86 4.23
N ASP A 102 -6.32 -2.26 5.49
CA ASP A 102 -6.38 -3.68 5.83
C ASP A 102 -7.59 -4.36 5.22
N GLU A 103 -8.75 -3.69 5.19
CA GLU A 103 -9.94 -4.21 4.51
C GLU A 103 -9.67 -4.43 3.02
N PHE A 104 -8.97 -3.51 2.38
CA PHE A 104 -8.58 -3.63 0.98
C PHE A 104 -7.61 -4.79 0.76
N TYR A 105 -6.65 -4.97 1.65
CA TYR A 105 -5.76 -6.13 1.59
C TYR A 105 -6.51 -7.44 1.76
N ALA A 106 -7.57 -7.46 2.58
CA ALA A 106 -8.41 -8.64 2.70
C ALA A 106 -9.06 -8.99 1.36
N GLU A 107 -9.49 -7.97 0.60
CA GLU A 107 -10.04 -8.20 -0.74
C GLU A 107 -8.97 -8.72 -1.71
N VAL A 108 -7.74 -8.22 -1.60
CA VAL A 108 -6.62 -8.73 -2.41
C VAL A 108 -6.38 -10.21 -2.13
N GLU A 109 -6.47 -10.62 -0.87
CA GLU A 109 -6.32 -12.04 -0.51
C GLU A 109 -7.43 -12.88 -1.16
N LYS A 110 -8.66 -12.38 -1.17
CA LYS A 110 -9.80 -13.08 -1.82
C LYS A 110 -9.61 -13.21 -3.33
N MET A 111 -8.86 -12.30 -3.95
CA MET A 111 -8.54 -12.36 -5.37
C MET A 111 -7.42 -13.38 -5.67
N GLY A 112 -6.88 -14.04 -4.67
CA GLY A 112 -5.75 -14.95 -4.82
C GLY A 112 -4.40 -14.28 -4.60
N GLY A 113 -4.38 -13.05 -4.10
CA GLY A 113 -3.16 -12.25 -3.94
C GLY A 113 -2.54 -12.27 -2.56
N ARG A 114 -2.80 -13.31 -1.77
CA ARG A 114 -2.25 -13.42 -0.41
C ARG A 114 -0.73 -13.28 -0.37
N ARG A 115 -0.06 -13.82 -1.39
CA ARG A 115 1.40 -13.82 -1.49
C ARG A 115 1.95 -12.70 -2.38
N TRP A 116 1.08 -11.87 -2.95
CA TRP A 116 1.51 -10.73 -3.76
C TRP A 116 2.18 -9.66 -2.90
N ASP A 117 3.05 -8.87 -3.55
CA ASP A 117 3.61 -7.66 -2.92
C ASP A 117 2.48 -6.74 -2.46
N THR A 118 2.74 -5.91 -1.46
CA THR A 118 1.76 -4.95 -0.94
C THR A 118 1.18 -4.05 -2.02
N SER A 119 1.91 -3.84 -3.13
CA SER A 119 1.41 -3.08 -4.29
C SER A 119 0.25 -3.76 -5.00
N GLY A 120 -0.10 -4.98 -4.64
CA GLY A 120 -1.30 -5.67 -5.12
C GLY A 120 -2.61 -4.93 -4.86
N LEU A 121 -2.60 -3.92 -4.00
CA LEU A 121 -3.74 -3.00 -3.84
C LEU A 121 -4.17 -2.40 -5.17
N PHE A 122 -3.22 -2.14 -6.06
CA PHE A 122 -3.52 -1.62 -7.39
C PHE A 122 -4.36 -2.62 -8.21
N ALA A 123 -4.05 -3.90 -8.12
CA ALA A 123 -4.82 -4.94 -8.82
C ALA A 123 -6.28 -4.94 -8.40
N ARG A 124 -6.54 -4.71 -7.11
CA ARG A 124 -7.91 -4.61 -6.59
C ARG A 124 -8.70 -3.49 -7.26
N LEU A 125 -8.08 -2.31 -7.36
CA LEU A 125 -8.74 -1.16 -7.99
C LEU A 125 -9.00 -1.40 -9.48
N GLU A 126 -8.01 -1.92 -10.19
CA GLU A 126 -8.15 -2.20 -11.62
C GLU A 126 -9.21 -3.27 -11.88
N ALA A 127 -9.31 -4.29 -11.03
CA ALA A 127 -10.36 -5.29 -11.12
C ALA A 127 -11.75 -4.67 -10.94
N LYS A 128 -11.90 -3.76 -9.97
CA LYS A 128 -13.17 -3.06 -9.73
C LYS A 128 -13.56 -2.15 -10.89
N ARG A 129 -12.57 -1.56 -11.57
CA ARG A 129 -12.83 -0.76 -12.77
C ARG A 129 -13.13 -1.61 -14.00
N GLY A 130 -12.94 -2.93 -13.93
CA GLY A 130 -13.07 -3.82 -15.08
C GLY A 130 -11.89 -3.74 -16.04
N ALA A 131 -10.72 -3.31 -15.57
CA ALA A 131 -9.51 -3.16 -16.38
C ALA A 131 -8.63 -4.42 -16.40
N LEU A 132 -8.96 -5.40 -15.58
CA LEU A 132 -8.26 -6.69 -15.52
C LEU A 132 -9.07 -7.77 -16.20
#